data_2cb0b24bc5f8a913764303120fca6c4e
#
_entry.id   2cb0b24bc5f8a913764303120fca6c4e
#
_cell.length_a   1.000
_cell.length_b   1.000
_cell.length_c   1.000
_cell.angle_alpha   90.00
_cell.angle_beta   90.00
_cell.angle_gamma   90.00
#
_symmetry.space_group_name_H-M   'P 1'
#
loop_
_entity.id
_entity.type
_entity.pdbx_description
1 polymer ?
#
loop_
_entity_poly.entity_id
_entity_poly.type
_entity_poly.pdbx_seq_one_letter_code
_entity_poly.pdbx_strand_id
1 'polypeptide(L)'
;MAEPGICDARAQCIRLGALCESFLAITNIGTAVVLWPIVKRQSETLALSYVASRVVESIIIVVGLISLLSVVTLREDFAGAGADAGSLTIAGKSLVAIHDWTFLLGPGFCVGVNGLLLGYLFYRSGLVPRWMAIFGLVGGPLIFASAIAVLFGA
;
A
#
# COMPACT_ATOMS: atom_id res chain seq x y z
N MET A 1 28.81 5.52 -19.90
CA MET A 1 29.28 4.48 -18.97
C MET A 1 28.68 4.83 -17.60
N ALA A 2 27.65 4.11 -17.15
CA ALA A 2 27.12 4.30 -15.80
C ALA A 2 28.07 3.55 -14.83
N GLU A 3 28.52 4.23 -13.78
CA GLU A 3 29.37 3.62 -12.77
C GLU A 3 28.68 2.41 -12.14
N PRO A 4 29.36 1.24 -12.07
CA PRO A 4 28.75 0.00 -11.55
C PRO A 4 28.21 0.15 -10.13
N GLY A 5 28.79 0.99 -9.30
CA GLY A 5 28.35 1.23 -7.93
C GLY A 5 27.01 1.95 -7.78
N ILE A 6 26.61 2.80 -8.73
CA ILE A 6 25.33 3.53 -8.65
C ILE A 6 24.15 2.63 -9.04
N CYS A 7 24.36 1.71 -9.98
CA CYS A 7 23.33 0.73 -10.35
C CYS A 7 23.04 -0.25 -9.22
N ASP A 8 24.06 -0.69 -8.52
CA ASP A 8 23.94 -1.64 -7.41
C ASP A 8 23.27 -0.99 -6.18
N ALA A 9 23.63 0.25 -5.87
CA ALA A 9 22.98 1.02 -4.82
C ALA A 9 21.48 1.23 -5.08
N ARG A 10 21.06 1.47 -6.31
CA ARG A 10 19.64 1.61 -6.67
C ARG A 10 18.87 0.30 -6.52
N ALA A 11 19.43 -0.82 -6.95
CA ALA A 11 18.81 -2.13 -6.76
C ALA A 11 18.65 -2.47 -5.27
N GLN A 12 19.65 -2.16 -4.45
CA GLN A 12 19.58 -2.32 -3.00
C GLN A 12 18.50 -1.43 -2.36
N CYS A 13 18.36 -0.18 -2.78
CA CYS A 13 17.28 0.70 -2.31
C CYS A 13 15.89 0.13 -2.64
N ILE A 14 15.69 -0.41 -3.85
CA ILE A 14 14.43 -1.04 -4.24
C ILE A 14 14.15 -2.27 -3.38
N ARG A 15 15.14 -3.11 -3.14
CA ARG A 15 14.99 -4.31 -2.28
C ARG A 15 14.68 -3.95 -0.82
N LEU A 16 15.28 -2.88 -0.29
CA LEU A 16 14.96 -2.37 1.06
C LEU A 16 13.54 -1.81 1.12
N GLY A 17 13.12 -1.04 0.11
CA GLY A 17 11.74 -0.57 -0.01
C GLY A 17 10.76 -1.74 -0.03
N ALA A 18 11.05 -2.77 -0.83
CA ALA A 18 10.26 -3.99 -0.91
C ALA A 18 10.15 -4.73 0.42
N LEU A 19 11.21 -4.77 1.22
CA LEU A 19 11.19 -5.29 2.58
C LEU A 19 10.26 -4.48 3.49
N CYS A 20 10.35 -3.16 3.45
CA CYS A 20 9.47 -2.28 4.25
C CYS A 20 8.00 -2.46 3.87
N GLU A 21 7.67 -2.55 2.58
CA GLU A 21 6.31 -2.81 2.10
C GLU A 21 5.80 -4.20 2.52
N SER A 22 6.66 -5.21 2.54
CA SER A 22 6.32 -6.55 3.04
C SER A 22 5.95 -6.51 4.53
N PHE A 23 6.75 -5.80 5.35
CA PHE A 23 6.44 -5.59 6.75
C PHE A 23 5.14 -4.81 6.94
N LEU A 24 4.89 -3.81 6.10
CA LEU A 24 3.65 -3.04 6.13
C LEU A 24 2.44 -3.95 5.88
N ALA A 25 2.48 -4.82 4.86
CA ALA A 25 1.40 -5.74 4.53
C ALA A 25 1.13 -6.74 5.68
N ILE A 26 2.17 -7.30 6.28
CA ILE A 26 2.05 -8.22 7.43
C ILE A 26 1.46 -7.48 8.63
N THR A 27 1.93 -6.29 8.93
CA THR A 27 1.48 -5.48 10.07
C THR A 27 0.02 -5.05 9.90
N ASN A 28 -0.42 -4.76 8.68
CA ASN A 28 -1.80 -4.44 8.36
C ASN A 28 -2.75 -5.59 8.74
N ILE A 29 -2.42 -6.81 8.33
CA ILE A 29 -3.21 -7.99 8.66
C ILE A 29 -3.13 -8.27 10.18
N GLY A 30 -1.93 -8.17 10.75
CA GLY A 30 -1.71 -8.38 12.19
C GLY A 30 -2.56 -7.44 13.05
N THR A 31 -2.58 -6.16 12.72
CA THR A 31 -3.42 -5.17 13.45
C THR A 31 -4.90 -5.46 13.31
N ALA A 32 -5.36 -5.90 12.14
CA ALA A 32 -6.76 -6.26 11.92
C ALA A 32 -7.17 -7.47 12.78
N VAL A 33 -6.32 -8.49 12.85
CA VAL A 33 -6.55 -9.69 13.67
C VAL A 33 -6.58 -9.36 15.16
N VAL A 34 -5.63 -8.55 15.64
CA VAL A 34 -5.55 -8.16 17.06
C VAL A 34 -6.74 -7.28 17.47
N LEU A 35 -7.19 -6.40 16.59
CA LEU A 35 -8.33 -5.52 16.86
C LEU A 35 -9.68 -6.24 16.76
N TRP A 36 -9.78 -7.34 16.01
CA TRP A 36 -11.02 -8.09 15.81
C TRP A 36 -11.81 -8.38 17.08
N PRO A 37 -11.24 -8.99 18.14
CA PRO A 37 -12.00 -9.34 19.34
C PRO A 37 -12.55 -8.11 20.08
N ILE A 38 -11.93 -6.95 19.90
CA ILE A 38 -12.34 -5.69 20.53
C ILE A 38 -13.48 -5.06 19.73
N VAL A 39 -13.30 -4.97 18.41
CA VAL A 39 -14.18 -4.22 17.52
C VAL A 39 -15.49 -4.96 17.26
N LYS A 40 -15.46 -6.31 17.22
CA LYS A 40 -16.67 -7.13 17.04
C LYS A 40 -17.70 -6.96 18.16
N ARG A 41 -17.27 -6.55 19.36
CA ARG A 41 -18.19 -6.28 20.48
C ARG A 41 -19.13 -5.10 20.20
N GLN A 42 -18.77 -4.20 19.29
CA GLN A 42 -19.58 -3.04 18.94
C GLN A 42 -20.52 -3.34 17.77
N SER A 43 -19.98 -3.98 16.72
CA SER A 43 -20.73 -4.40 15.53
C SER A 43 -19.90 -5.43 14.77
N GLU A 44 -20.41 -6.64 14.67
CA GLU A 44 -19.73 -7.73 13.96
C GLU A 44 -19.58 -7.41 12.47
N THR A 45 -20.60 -6.83 11.84
CA THR A 45 -20.58 -6.45 10.41
C THR A 45 -19.51 -5.42 10.12
N LEU A 46 -19.41 -4.35 10.93
CA LEU A 46 -18.40 -3.32 10.73
C LEU A 46 -16.98 -3.83 11.02
N ALA A 47 -16.84 -4.70 12.02
CA ALA A 47 -15.57 -5.33 12.32
C ALA A 47 -15.10 -6.24 11.16
N LEU A 48 -16.02 -7.01 10.58
CA LEU A 48 -15.73 -7.85 9.41
C LEU A 48 -15.35 -7.00 8.20
N SER A 49 -16.07 -5.91 7.96
CA SER A 49 -15.77 -4.96 6.88
C SER A 49 -14.37 -4.35 7.04
N TYR A 50 -13.97 -4.01 8.27
CA TYR A 50 -12.62 -3.51 8.56
C TYR A 50 -11.54 -4.57 8.26
N VAL A 51 -11.71 -5.81 8.72
CA VAL A 51 -10.76 -6.91 8.45
C VAL A 51 -10.68 -7.18 6.94
N ALA A 52 -11.81 -7.28 6.26
CA ALA A 52 -11.86 -7.50 4.81
C ALA A 52 -11.13 -6.37 4.05
N SER A 53 -11.35 -5.12 4.41
CA SER A 53 -10.67 -3.97 3.82
C SER A 53 -9.16 -4.01 4.05
N ARG A 54 -8.69 -4.42 5.24
CA ARG A 54 -7.26 -4.60 5.54
C ARG A 54 -6.61 -5.72 4.73
N VAL A 55 -7.33 -6.82 4.51
CA VAL A 55 -6.85 -7.91 3.65
C VAL A 55 -6.75 -7.45 2.20
N VAL A 56 -7.76 -6.77 1.68
CA VAL A 56 -7.74 -6.22 0.30
C VAL A 56 -6.59 -5.23 0.13
N GLU A 57 -6.39 -4.31 1.07
CA GLU A 57 -5.27 -3.38 1.08
C GLU A 57 -3.92 -4.11 1.00
N SER A 58 -3.72 -5.14 1.83
CA SER A 58 -2.49 -5.92 1.84
C SER A 58 -2.25 -6.68 0.53
N ILE A 59 -3.31 -7.21 -0.10
CA ILE A 59 -3.21 -7.87 -1.41
C ILE A 59 -2.75 -6.86 -2.47
N ILE A 60 -3.32 -5.66 -2.49
CA ILE A 60 -2.95 -4.61 -3.45
C ILE A 60 -1.48 -4.20 -3.25
N ILE A 61 -1.02 -4.04 -2.01
CA ILE A 61 0.39 -3.75 -1.69
C ILE A 61 1.31 -4.86 -2.23
N VAL A 62 0.96 -6.13 -2.03
CA VAL A 62 1.75 -7.27 -2.51
C VAL A 62 1.83 -7.29 -4.03
N VAL A 63 0.75 -6.96 -4.74
CA VAL A 63 0.77 -6.86 -6.22
C VAL A 63 1.73 -5.74 -6.66
N GLY A 64 1.70 -4.58 -6.02
CA GLY A 64 2.64 -3.49 -6.28
C GLY A 64 4.08 -3.88 -6.02
N LEU A 65 4.32 -4.59 -4.92
CA LEU A 65 5.63 -5.11 -4.54
C LEU A 65 6.20 -6.08 -5.59
N ILE A 66 5.40 -7.03 -6.07
CA ILE A 66 5.79 -7.96 -7.12
C ILE A 66 6.16 -7.20 -8.39
N SER A 67 5.38 -6.19 -8.76
CA SER A 67 5.64 -5.34 -9.92
C SER A 67 6.99 -4.63 -9.80
N LEU A 68 7.29 -4.06 -8.63
CA LEU A 68 8.55 -3.36 -8.37
C LEU A 68 9.76 -4.32 -8.41
N LEU A 69 9.64 -5.50 -7.80
CA LEU A 69 10.71 -6.53 -7.84
C LEU A 69 10.93 -7.05 -9.25
N SER A 70 9.88 -7.16 -10.08
CA SER A 70 10.00 -7.55 -11.48
C SER A 70 10.86 -6.58 -12.29
N VAL A 71 10.88 -5.29 -11.93
CA VAL A 71 11.81 -4.31 -12.57
C VAL A 71 13.26 -4.66 -12.27
N VAL A 72 13.57 -5.10 -11.05
CA VAL A 72 14.94 -5.48 -10.67
C VAL A 72 15.37 -6.72 -11.44
N THR A 73 14.53 -7.76 -11.47
CA THR A 73 14.79 -9.01 -12.22
C THR A 73 14.97 -8.73 -13.70
N LEU A 74 14.10 -7.89 -14.30
CA LEU A 74 14.20 -7.51 -15.70
C LEU A 74 15.56 -6.86 -16.01
N ARG A 75 16.08 -6.04 -15.11
CA ARG A 75 17.40 -5.41 -15.28
C ARG A 75 18.55 -6.41 -15.15
N GLU A 76 18.47 -7.34 -14.21
CA GLU A 76 19.51 -8.33 -13.94
C GLU A 76 19.63 -9.34 -15.09
N ASP A 77 18.50 -9.85 -15.57
CA ASP A 77 18.46 -10.90 -16.60
C ASP A 77 18.84 -10.37 -17.99
N PHE A 78 18.52 -9.11 -18.29
CA PHE A 78 18.73 -8.55 -19.64
C PHE A 78 19.90 -7.57 -19.75
N ALA A 79 20.63 -7.31 -18.67
CA ALA A 79 21.80 -6.41 -18.67
C ALA A 79 22.94 -6.84 -19.64
N GLY A 80 22.93 -8.12 -20.09
CA GLY A 80 23.94 -8.67 -21.00
C GLY A 80 23.40 -9.31 -22.30
N ALA A 81 22.08 -9.36 -22.48
CA ALA A 81 21.45 -10.23 -23.48
C ALA A 81 21.23 -9.60 -24.88
N GLY A 82 21.79 -8.43 -25.17
CA GLY A 82 21.61 -7.77 -26.49
C GLY A 82 20.13 -7.44 -26.83
N ALA A 83 19.24 -7.46 -25.84
CA ALA A 83 17.85 -7.12 -26.01
C ALA A 83 17.70 -5.64 -26.37
N ASP A 84 16.69 -5.30 -27.17
CA ASP A 84 16.41 -3.92 -27.55
C ASP A 84 16.15 -3.07 -26.30
N ALA A 85 17.04 -2.11 -26.08
CA ALA A 85 16.98 -1.20 -24.93
C ALA A 85 15.66 -0.41 -24.86
N GLY A 86 15.01 -0.20 -26.01
CA GLY A 86 13.72 0.45 -26.11
C GLY A 86 12.62 -0.38 -25.48
N SER A 87 12.52 -1.66 -25.82
CA SER A 87 11.53 -2.61 -25.29
C SER A 87 11.66 -2.80 -23.77
N LEU A 88 12.89 -2.90 -23.27
CA LEU A 88 13.16 -3.02 -21.83
C LEU A 88 12.74 -1.77 -21.05
N THR A 89 12.98 -0.58 -21.65
CA THR A 89 12.57 0.69 -21.02
C THR A 89 11.05 0.81 -20.94
N ILE A 90 10.32 0.40 -21.97
CA ILE A 90 8.86 0.40 -21.99
C ILE A 90 8.31 -0.57 -20.94
N ALA A 91 8.83 -1.80 -20.90
CA ALA A 91 8.42 -2.80 -19.93
C ALA A 91 8.66 -2.33 -18.49
N GLY A 92 9.85 -1.77 -18.21
CA GLY A 92 10.18 -1.23 -16.89
C GLY A 92 9.26 -0.07 -16.48
N LYS A 93 8.97 0.85 -17.39
CA LYS A 93 8.02 1.97 -17.11
C LYS A 93 6.60 1.46 -16.84
N SER A 94 6.15 0.43 -17.56
CA SER A 94 4.83 -0.16 -17.33
C SER A 94 4.73 -0.80 -15.93
N LEU A 95 5.77 -1.51 -15.50
CA LEU A 95 5.81 -2.12 -14.16
C LEU A 95 5.83 -1.06 -13.05
N VAL A 96 6.58 0.03 -13.24
CA VAL A 96 6.56 1.16 -12.29
C VAL A 96 5.18 1.81 -12.24
N ALA A 97 4.54 2.02 -13.38
CA ALA A 97 3.19 2.57 -13.42
C ALA A 97 2.17 1.67 -12.68
N ILE A 98 2.29 0.34 -12.79
CA ILE A 98 1.45 -0.59 -12.02
C ILE A 98 1.69 -0.41 -10.52
N HIS A 99 2.94 -0.28 -10.09
CA HIS A 99 3.26 -0.03 -8.68
C HIS A 99 2.64 1.29 -8.19
N ASP A 100 2.77 2.37 -8.95
CA ASP A 100 2.20 3.68 -8.60
C ASP A 100 0.67 3.61 -8.46
N TRP A 101 -0.01 2.92 -9.37
CA TRP A 101 -1.45 2.73 -9.30
C TRP A 101 -1.88 1.84 -8.11
N THR A 102 -1.13 0.79 -7.82
CA THR A 102 -1.41 -0.06 -6.65
C THR A 102 -1.18 0.69 -5.35
N PHE A 103 -0.19 1.58 -5.29
CA PHE A 103 0.05 2.43 -4.14
C PHE A 103 -1.09 3.45 -3.92
N LEU A 104 -1.64 4.02 -4.98
CA LEU A 104 -2.81 4.90 -4.89
C LEU A 104 -4.05 4.15 -4.42
N LEU A 105 -4.33 2.96 -4.97
CA LEU A 105 -5.52 2.17 -4.65
C LEU A 105 -5.42 1.52 -3.27
N GLY A 106 -4.29 0.94 -2.89
CA GLY A 106 -4.08 0.31 -1.59
C GLY A 106 -4.00 1.36 -0.47
N PRO A 107 -2.84 1.99 -0.23
CA PRO A 107 -2.70 2.96 0.84
C PRO A 107 -3.59 4.20 0.69
N GLY A 108 -3.85 4.68 -0.52
CA GLY A 108 -4.67 5.86 -0.74
C GLY A 108 -6.16 5.63 -0.42
N PHE A 109 -6.81 4.73 -1.14
CA PHE A 109 -8.24 4.49 -0.99
C PHE A 109 -8.57 3.65 0.25
N CYS A 110 -7.86 2.52 0.46
CA CYS A 110 -8.17 1.60 1.55
C CYS A 110 -7.91 2.21 2.93
N VAL A 111 -6.85 3.01 3.10
CA VAL A 111 -6.59 3.71 4.38
C VAL A 111 -7.70 4.70 4.69
N GLY A 112 -8.24 5.40 3.68
CA GLY A 112 -9.39 6.29 3.87
C GLY A 112 -10.61 5.54 4.42
N VAL A 113 -10.96 4.40 3.82
CA VAL A 113 -12.07 3.54 4.28
C VAL A 113 -11.78 2.97 5.67
N ASN A 114 -10.57 2.46 5.89
CA ASN A 114 -10.15 1.90 7.16
C ASN A 114 -10.17 2.93 8.30
N GLY A 115 -9.73 4.16 8.02
CA GLY A 115 -9.77 5.28 8.96
C GLY A 115 -11.19 5.63 9.38
N LEU A 116 -12.13 5.62 8.43
CA LEU A 116 -13.56 5.84 8.70
C LEU A 116 -14.15 4.71 9.56
N LEU A 117 -13.95 3.45 9.16
CA LEU A 117 -14.49 2.29 9.87
C LEU A 117 -13.96 2.22 11.30
N LEU A 118 -12.64 2.32 11.45
CA LEU A 118 -12.00 2.22 12.76
C LEU A 118 -12.30 3.46 13.62
N GLY A 119 -12.29 4.66 13.04
CA GLY A 119 -12.63 5.90 13.71
C GLY A 119 -14.07 5.87 14.24
N TYR A 120 -15.03 5.40 13.43
CA TYR A 120 -16.42 5.24 13.86
C TYR A 120 -16.55 4.20 15.00
N LEU A 121 -15.90 3.06 14.88
CA LEU A 121 -15.93 2.00 15.89
C LEU A 121 -15.32 2.47 17.21
N PHE A 122 -14.21 3.19 17.19
CA PHE A 122 -13.60 3.76 18.38
C PHE A 122 -14.42 4.89 18.99
N TYR A 123 -15.03 5.73 18.17
CA TYR A 123 -15.93 6.78 18.65
C TYR A 123 -17.13 6.20 19.40
N ARG A 124 -17.71 5.13 18.88
CA ARG A 124 -18.87 4.46 19.48
C ARG A 124 -18.51 3.63 20.70
N SER A 125 -17.33 3.02 20.74
CA SER A 125 -16.88 2.15 21.84
C SER A 125 -16.43 2.93 23.08
N GLY A 126 -16.02 4.18 22.92
CA GLY A 126 -15.43 4.95 24.03
C GLY A 126 -14.10 4.40 24.55
N LEU A 127 -13.50 3.42 23.86
CA LEU A 127 -12.24 2.79 24.23
C LEU A 127 -11.05 3.74 24.10
N VAL A 128 -11.17 4.72 23.23
CA VAL A 128 -10.13 5.71 22.93
C VAL A 128 -10.69 7.10 23.19
N PRO A 129 -9.88 8.06 23.64
CA PRO A 129 -10.29 9.45 23.79
C PRO A 129 -10.97 9.94 22.50
N ARG A 130 -12.11 10.61 22.62
CA ARG A 130 -12.96 11.02 21.49
C ARG A 130 -12.20 11.84 20.44
N TRP A 131 -11.23 12.65 20.86
CA TRP A 131 -10.41 13.44 19.94
C TRP A 131 -9.57 12.57 18.98
N MET A 132 -9.04 11.42 19.43
CA MET A 132 -8.33 10.48 18.56
C MET A 132 -9.27 9.80 17.54
N ALA A 133 -10.48 9.43 17.97
CA ALA A 133 -11.48 8.86 17.06
C ALA A 133 -11.91 9.90 16.00
N ILE A 134 -12.03 11.19 16.36
CA ILE A 134 -12.35 12.28 15.43
C ILE A 134 -11.24 12.46 14.39
N PHE A 135 -9.96 12.32 14.74
CA PHE A 135 -8.88 12.36 13.75
C PHE A 135 -9.01 11.27 12.68
N GLY A 136 -9.44 10.06 13.06
CA GLY A 136 -9.73 8.98 12.11
C GLY A 136 -10.94 9.30 11.21
N LEU A 137 -12.00 9.84 11.82
CA LEU A 137 -13.23 10.20 11.11
C LEU A 137 -13.06 11.38 10.13
N VAL A 138 -12.19 12.33 10.43
CA VAL A 138 -11.88 13.47 9.55
C VAL A 138 -10.76 13.13 8.58
N GLY A 139 -9.71 12.47 9.05
CA GLY A 139 -8.55 12.08 8.24
C GLY A 139 -8.89 11.07 7.14
N GLY A 140 -9.76 10.09 7.43
CA GLY A 140 -10.22 9.11 6.46
C GLY A 140 -10.80 9.72 5.19
N PRO A 141 -11.85 10.56 5.28
CA PRO A 141 -12.43 11.25 4.13
C PRO A 141 -11.44 12.18 3.41
N LEU A 142 -10.53 12.84 4.14
CA LEU A 142 -9.53 13.72 3.53
C LEU A 142 -8.52 12.93 2.68
N ILE A 143 -8.02 11.80 3.18
CA ILE A 143 -7.13 10.92 2.44
C ILE A 143 -7.87 10.36 1.22
N PHE A 144 -9.11 9.92 1.38
CA PHE A 144 -9.93 9.41 0.29
C PHE A 144 -10.18 10.47 -0.79
N ALA A 145 -10.53 11.70 -0.39
CA ALA A 145 -10.72 12.81 -1.31
C ALA A 145 -9.42 13.20 -2.03
N SER A 146 -8.27 13.19 -1.33
CA SER A 146 -6.96 13.41 -1.93
C SER A 146 -6.63 12.33 -2.97
N ALA A 147 -6.90 11.06 -2.67
CA ALA A 147 -6.67 9.96 -3.61
C ALA A 147 -7.57 10.10 -4.87
N ILE A 148 -8.81 10.55 -4.72
CA ILE A 148 -9.68 10.87 -5.86
C ILE A 148 -9.11 12.04 -6.66
N ALA A 149 -8.64 13.11 -6.03
CA ALA A 149 -8.05 14.25 -6.72
C ALA A 149 -6.85 13.83 -7.56
N VAL A 150 -5.94 13.02 -6.99
CA VAL A 150 -4.79 12.46 -7.72
C VAL A 150 -5.23 11.57 -8.89
N LEU A 151 -6.30 10.78 -8.72
CA LEU A 151 -6.85 9.93 -9.79
C LEU A 151 -7.33 10.75 -11.00
N PHE A 152 -7.86 11.96 -10.76
CA PHE A 152 -8.30 12.89 -11.81
C PHE A 152 -7.23 13.89 -12.27
N GLY A 153 -5.98 13.74 -11.78
CA GLY A 153 -4.84 14.52 -12.23
C GLY A 153 -4.73 15.92 -11.60
N ALA A 154 -5.30 16.09 -10.43
CA ALA A 154 -5.21 17.35 -9.66
C ALA A 154 -3.99 17.36 -8.73
#